data_820bd9fcc32d13e7b1a337e08f4539ca
#
_entry.id   820bd9fcc32d13e7b1a337e08f4539ca
#
_cell.length_a   1.000
_cell.length_b   1.000
_cell.length_c   1.000
_cell.angle_alpha   90.00
_cell.angle_beta   90.00
_cell.angle_gamma   90.00
#
_symmetry.space_group_name_H-M   'P 1'
#
loop_
_entity.id
_entity.type
_entity.pdbx_description
1 polymer ?
#
loop_
_entity_poly.entity_id
_entity_poly.type
_entity_poly.pdbx_seq_one_letter_code
_entity_poly.pdbx_strand_id
1 'polypeptide(L)'
;MKYIAKKFGSLILTLLLVSFLSFFAFSVIPGDAAKSQLGTEATPERIEALQKEMGLDRPVLERYASWVAGFFHGDLGTSYSYSMPVTDLIRDKVPITITITIIAFLMILAVSIPIGIFTAQHAGGHLDRLIMTLNQVIMSVPGFFIGILITYFFGLILKCFQPGAYVSISENFTAFVGYLVAPSAAIALPRCAMAVKMLRSSVLSQMDADYVRTAYSRGNSARRVMYHHVLKNALIPVLTFWGMTIADIVANSIILEQVFSIPGMGSLLITSISNRDYPVVQGILVLIAALVIIINFAVDLLYGRIDPRIRVKDGKEL
;
A
#
# COMPACT_ATOMS: atom_id res chain seq x y z
N MET A 1 -13.74 -2.19 25.12
CA MET A 1 -14.75 -1.55 24.26
C MET A 1 -14.42 -0.07 23.98
N LYS A 2 -14.11 0.77 24.98
CA LYS A 2 -13.76 2.21 24.76
C LYS A 2 -12.58 2.45 23.79
N TYR A 3 -11.52 1.63 23.83
CA TYR A 3 -10.36 1.70 22.94
C TYR A 3 -10.74 1.47 21.45
N ILE A 4 -11.51 0.42 21.19
CA ILE A 4 -11.96 0.09 19.81
C ILE A 4 -12.87 1.19 19.28
N ALA A 5 -13.79 1.71 20.09
CA ALA A 5 -14.68 2.79 19.71
C ALA A 5 -13.92 4.10 19.42
N LYS A 6 -12.90 4.45 20.23
CA LYS A 6 -12.04 5.62 20.00
C LYS A 6 -11.25 5.48 18.69
N LYS A 7 -10.65 4.28 18.43
CA LYS A 7 -9.94 4.03 17.16
C LYS A 7 -10.87 4.03 15.96
N PHE A 8 -12.06 3.46 16.08
CA PHE A 8 -13.05 3.50 15.01
C PHE A 8 -13.52 4.95 14.72
N GLY A 9 -13.74 5.75 15.75
CA GLY A 9 -14.02 7.19 15.58
C GLY A 9 -12.88 7.94 14.89
N SER A 10 -11.63 7.65 15.26
CA SER A 10 -10.44 8.22 14.60
C SER A 10 -10.37 7.79 13.12
N LEU A 11 -10.69 6.54 12.79
CA LEU A 11 -10.74 6.02 11.41
C LEU A 11 -11.74 6.81 10.57
N ILE A 12 -12.98 6.98 11.04
CA ILE A 12 -14.01 7.74 10.34
C ILE A 12 -13.57 9.20 10.16
N LEU A 13 -13.06 9.83 11.22
CA LEU A 13 -12.59 11.22 11.16
C LEU A 13 -11.46 11.39 10.13
N THR A 14 -10.47 10.48 10.13
CA THR A 14 -9.36 10.51 9.16
C THR A 14 -9.88 10.35 7.73
N LEU A 15 -10.82 9.42 7.50
CA LEU A 15 -11.40 9.21 6.17
C LEU A 15 -12.17 10.43 5.69
N LEU A 16 -12.98 11.04 6.56
CA LEU A 16 -13.70 12.29 6.26
C LEU A 16 -12.73 13.44 5.96
N LEU A 17 -11.66 13.56 6.74
CA LEU A 17 -10.67 14.61 6.53
C LEU A 17 -9.90 14.41 5.20
N VAL A 18 -9.48 13.19 4.88
CA VAL A 18 -8.83 12.88 3.59
C VAL A 18 -9.78 13.13 2.44
N SER A 19 -11.03 12.67 2.53
CA SER A 19 -12.04 12.90 1.47
C SER A 19 -12.35 14.37 1.28
N PHE A 20 -12.45 15.14 2.36
CA PHE A 20 -12.66 16.59 2.30
C PHE A 20 -11.47 17.31 1.65
N LEU A 21 -10.25 17.03 2.11
CA LEU A 21 -9.06 17.67 1.56
C LEU A 21 -8.86 17.34 0.08
N SER A 22 -9.06 16.08 -0.32
CA SER A 22 -8.95 15.70 -1.74
C SER A 22 -10.04 16.37 -2.58
N PHE A 23 -11.30 16.37 -2.13
CA PHE A 23 -12.40 17.03 -2.84
C PHE A 23 -12.17 18.54 -3.01
N PHE A 24 -11.71 19.19 -1.95
CA PHE A 24 -11.42 20.62 -1.98
C PHE A 24 -10.22 20.94 -2.87
N ALA A 25 -9.15 20.13 -2.77
CA ALA A 25 -7.95 20.29 -3.61
C ALA A 25 -8.30 20.27 -5.10
N PHE A 26 -9.11 19.31 -5.55
CA PHE A 26 -9.54 19.23 -6.96
C PHE A 26 -10.54 20.33 -7.34
N SER A 27 -11.28 20.89 -6.39
CA SER A 27 -12.17 22.02 -6.65
C SER A 27 -11.41 23.34 -6.84
N VAL A 28 -10.18 23.46 -6.30
CA VAL A 28 -9.34 24.68 -6.39
C VAL A 28 -8.33 24.60 -7.54
N ILE A 29 -8.02 23.40 -8.06
CA ILE A 29 -7.06 23.25 -9.19
C ILE A 29 -7.62 24.01 -10.40
N PRO A 30 -6.83 24.96 -10.95
CA PRO A 30 -7.28 25.74 -12.10
C PRO A 30 -7.48 24.86 -13.33
N GLY A 31 -8.65 25.01 -13.96
CA GLY A 31 -9.05 24.29 -15.17
C GLY A 31 -10.49 23.83 -15.10
N ASP A 32 -11.09 23.75 -16.24
CA ASP A 32 -12.49 23.42 -16.43
C ASP A 32 -12.63 21.98 -16.93
N ALA A 33 -13.24 21.11 -16.13
CA ALA A 33 -13.49 19.72 -16.50
C ALA A 33 -14.41 19.62 -17.72
N ALA A 34 -15.42 20.48 -17.83
CA ALA A 34 -16.34 20.54 -18.97
C ALA A 34 -15.59 20.95 -20.25
N LYS A 35 -14.70 21.95 -20.15
CA LYS A 35 -13.86 22.36 -21.27
C LYS A 35 -12.88 21.24 -21.68
N SER A 36 -12.32 20.53 -20.73
CA SER A 36 -11.42 19.41 -21.00
C SER A 36 -12.14 18.27 -21.74
N GLN A 37 -13.39 18.01 -21.38
CA GLN A 37 -14.20 16.95 -22.01
C GLN A 37 -14.68 17.33 -23.42
N LEU A 38 -15.07 18.60 -23.64
CA LEU A 38 -15.51 19.09 -24.94
C LEU A 38 -14.35 19.26 -25.94
N GLY A 39 -13.13 19.44 -25.45
CA GLY A 39 -11.93 19.59 -26.30
C GLY A 39 -12.10 20.74 -27.31
N THR A 40 -11.97 20.40 -28.60
CA THR A 40 -12.07 21.38 -29.74
C THR A 40 -13.51 21.88 -29.95
N GLU A 41 -14.53 21.22 -29.41
CA GLU A 41 -15.94 21.61 -29.53
C GLU A 41 -16.43 22.52 -28.39
N ALA A 42 -15.53 23.04 -27.57
CA ALA A 42 -15.81 23.84 -26.40
C ALA A 42 -16.29 25.27 -26.77
N THR A 43 -17.59 25.43 -27.06
CA THR A 43 -18.21 26.75 -27.13
C THR A 43 -18.70 27.20 -25.74
N PRO A 44 -18.79 28.51 -25.46
CA PRO A 44 -19.23 29.00 -24.15
C PRO A 44 -20.58 28.40 -23.70
N GLU A 45 -21.54 28.30 -24.59
CA GLU A 45 -22.87 27.73 -24.30
C GLU A 45 -22.81 26.24 -23.96
N ARG A 46 -21.97 25.46 -24.69
CA ARG A 46 -21.79 24.04 -24.41
C ARG A 46 -21.04 23.80 -23.10
N ILE A 47 -20.07 24.63 -22.77
CA ILE A 47 -19.35 24.57 -21.49
C ILE A 47 -20.34 24.79 -20.33
N GLU A 48 -21.14 25.85 -20.39
CA GLU A 48 -22.12 26.16 -19.35
C GLU A 48 -23.18 25.05 -19.18
N ALA A 49 -23.69 24.50 -20.28
CA ALA A 49 -24.63 23.41 -20.25
C ALA A 49 -24.03 22.15 -19.60
N LEU A 50 -22.79 21.80 -19.95
CA LEU A 50 -22.12 20.64 -19.41
C LEU A 50 -21.71 20.84 -17.95
N GLN A 51 -21.29 22.03 -17.54
CA GLN A 51 -21.03 22.36 -16.14
C GLN A 51 -22.28 22.19 -15.28
N LYS A 52 -23.44 22.57 -15.78
CA LYS A 52 -24.72 22.41 -15.09
C LYS A 52 -25.12 20.92 -15.00
N GLU A 53 -24.93 20.17 -16.08
CA GLU A 53 -25.16 18.71 -16.09
C GLU A 53 -24.25 17.97 -15.10
N MET A 54 -22.98 18.37 -15.02
CA MET A 54 -22.02 17.85 -14.04
C MET A 54 -22.24 18.36 -12.61
N GLY A 55 -23.16 19.32 -12.40
CA GLY A 55 -23.43 19.97 -11.12
C GLY A 55 -22.27 20.81 -10.61
N LEU A 56 -21.39 21.28 -11.50
CA LEU A 56 -20.23 22.11 -11.15
C LEU A 56 -20.62 23.55 -10.80
N ASP A 57 -21.82 23.96 -11.11
CA ASP A 57 -22.44 25.26 -10.78
C ASP A 57 -22.84 25.40 -9.30
N ARG A 58 -22.92 24.26 -8.57
CA ARG A 58 -23.30 24.25 -7.15
C ARG A 58 -22.15 24.61 -6.23
N PRO A 59 -22.41 25.17 -5.02
CA PRO A 59 -21.38 25.41 -4.02
C PRO A 59 -20.58 24.14 -3.68
N VAL A 60 -19.26 24.27 -3.51
CA VAL A 60 -18.33 23.14 -3.26
C VAL A 60 -18.75 22.29 -2.06
N LEU A 61 -19.23 22.94 -0.98
CA LEU A 61 -19.67 22.24 0.24
C LEU A 61 -20.94 21.40 0.00
N GLU A 62 -21.87 21.89 -0.82
CA GLU A 62 -23.08 21.15 -1.17
C GLU A 62 -22.74 19.92 -2.01
N ARG A 63 -21.85 20.09 -2.99
CA ARG A 63 -21.33 19.00 -3.81
C ARG A 63 -20.62 17.95 -2.97
N TYR A 64 -19.78 18.37 -2.01
CA TYR A 64 -19.10 17.48 -1.09
C TYR A 64 -20.08 16.70 -0.21
N ALA A 65 -21.06 17.39 0.40
CA ALA A 65 -22.07 16.75 1.23
C ALA A 65 -22.90 15.70 0.46
N SER A 66 -23.29 16.03 -0.78
CA SER A 66 -24.00 15.11 -1.67
C SER A 66 -23.14 13.91 -2.02
N TRP A 67 -21.86 14.12 -2.33
CA TRP A 67 -20.91 13.05 -2.63
C TRP A 67 -20.68 12.12 -1.42
N VAL A 68 -20.50 12.68 -0.21
CA VAL A 68 -20.36 11.88 1.03
C VAL A 68 -21.61 11.05 1.28
N ALA A 69 -22.79 11.63 1.10
CA ALA A 69 -24.04 10.88 1.23
C ALA A 69 -24.12 9.72 0.23
N GLY A 70 -23.77 9.95 -1.04
CA GLY A 70 -23.68 8.92 -2.07
C GLY A 70 -22.70 7.81 -1.71
N PHE A 71 -21.49 8.17 -1.22
CA PHE A 71 -20.46 7.23 -0.80
C PHE A 71 -20.97 6.19 0.20
N PHE A 72 -21.74 6.60 1.21
CA PHE A 72 -22.33 5.66 2.18
C PHE A 72 -23.40 4.75 1.59
N HIS A 73 -23.93 5.07 0.42
CA HIS A 73 -24.86 4.21 -0.34
C HIS A 73 -24.18 3.41 -1.45
N GLY A 74 -22.83 3.49 -1.54
CA GLY A 74 -22.05 2.81 -2.58
C GLY A 74 -22.01 3.55 -3.92
N ASP A 75 -22.49 4.78 -3.97
CA ASP A 75 -22.42 5.64 -5.15
C ASP A 75 -21.18 6.56 -5.04
N LEU A 76 -20.20 6.33 -5.92
CA LEU A 76 -18.99 7.15 -6.03
C LEU A 76 -19.13 8.26 -7.08
N GLY A 77 -20.31 8.41 -7.68
CA GLY A 77 -20.58 9.32 -8.78
C GLY A 77 -20.36 8.72 -10.16
N THR A 78 -20.51 9.54 -11.18
CA THR A 78 -20.36 9.16 -12.58
C THR A 78 -19.07 9.77 -13.14
N SER A 79 -18.29 8.96 -13.84
CA SER A 79 -17.08 9.41 -14.55
C SER A 79 -17.45 10.40 -15.65
N TYR A 80 -16.70 11.49 -15.70
CA TYR A 80 -16.86 12.49 -16.76
C TYR A 80 -16.32 12.00 -18.09
N SER A 81 -15.19 11.26 -18.09
CA SER A 81 -14.54 10.77 -19.29
C SER A 81 -15.19 9.54 -19.90
N TYR A 82 -15.71 8.65 -19.07
CA TYR A 82 -16.27 7.36 -19.50
C TYR A 82 -17.81 7.31 -19.48
N SER A 83 -18.48 8.34 -18.92
CA SER A 83 -19.96 8.42 -18.81
C SER A 83 -20.60 7.17 -18.20
N MET A 84 -19.93 6.56 -17.21
CA MET A 84 -20.38 5.37 -16.50
C MET A 84 -20.10 5.48 -15.00
N PRO A 85 -20.78 4.69 -14.13
CA PRO A 85 -20.54 4.72 -12.69
C PRO A 85 -19.08 4.45 -12.34
N VAL A 86 -18.52 5.25 -11.43
CA VAL A 86 -17.13 5.10 -10.95
C VAL A 86 -16.93 3.73 -10.29
N THR A 87 -17.94 3.20 -9.61
CA THR A 87 -17.93 1.86 -9.01
C THR A 87 -17.64 0.78 -10.02
N ASP A 88 -18.20 0.85 -11.22
CA ASP A 88 -17.99 -0.14 -12.28
C ASP A 88 -16.58 -0.05 -12.86
N LEU A 89 -16.06 1.18 -13.03
CA LEU A 89 -14.68 1.39 -13.48
C LEU A 89 -13.64 0.83 -12.51
N ILE A 90 -13.89 0.91 -11.21
CA ILE A 90 -12.95 0.51 -10.16
C ILE A 90 -13.05 -0.99 -9.86
N ARG A 91 -14.21 -1.59 -10.01
CA ARG A 91 -14.51 -2.99 -9.62
C ARG A 91 -13.46 -3.98 -10.10
N ASP A 92 -13.05 -3.90 -11.36
CA ASP A 92 -12.08 -4.81 -11.97
C ASP A 92 -10.62 -4.45 -11.66
N LYS A 93 -10.38 -3.26 -11.11
CA LYS A 93 -9.04 -2.74 -10.77
C LYS A 93 -8.63 -3.10 -9.34
N VAL A 94 -9.57 -3.14 -8.42
CA VAL A 94 -9.33 -3.47 -7.00
C VAL A 94 -8.62 -4.81 -6.81
N PRO A 95 -9.02 -5.92 -7.47
CA PRO A 95 -8.34 -7.21 -7.32
C PRO A 95 -6.85 -7.15 -7.71
N ILE A 96 -6.48 -6.33 -8.70
CA ILE A 96 -5.10 -6.18 -9.15
C ILE A 96 -4.24 -5.61 -8.03
N THR A 97 -4.60 -4.45 -7.52
CA THR A 97 -3.85 -3.76 -6.45
C THR A 97 -3.79 -4.59 -5.17
N ILE A 98 -4.89 -5.27 -4.80
CA ILE A 98 -4.91 -6.18 -3.65
C ILE A 98 -3.95 -7.36 -3.87
N THR A 99 -3.96 -7.98 -5.04
CA THR A 99 -3.09 -9.14 -5.34
C THR A 99 -1.62 -8.73 -5.33
N ILE A 100 -1.24 -7.60 -5.95
CA ILE A 100 0.11 -7.04 -5.87
C ILE A 100 0.52 -6.86 -4.40
N THR A 101 -0.37 -6.27 -3.60
CA THR A 101 -0.10 -6.01 -2.17
C THR A 101 0.15 -7.30 -1.39
N ILE A 102 -0.70 -8.32 -1.60
CA ILE A 102 -0.57 -9.61 -0.92
C ILE A 102 0.74 -10.31 -1.34
N ILE A 103 1.03 -10.40 -2.64
CA ILE A 103 2.24 -11.07 -3.14
C ILE A 103 3.48 -10.35 -2.62
N ALA A 104 3.56 -9.03 -2.74
CA ALA A 104 4.68 -8.25 -2.25
C ALA A 104 4.89 -8.43 -0.74
N PHE A 105 3.82 -8.39 0.05
CA PHE A 105 3.89 -8.58 1.49
C PHE A 105 4.36 -9.99 1.87
N LEU A 106 3.84 -11.03 1.21
CA LEU A 106 4.28 -12.41 1.43
C LEU A 106 5.76 -12.59 1.05
N MET A 107 6.23 -11.96 -0.04
CA MET A 107 7.65 -11.96 -0.40
C MET A 107 8.51 -11.29 0.68
N ILE A 108 8.05 -10.17 1.23
CA ILE A 108 8.77 -9.48 2.32
C ILE A 108 8.92 -10.41 3.53
N LEU A 109 7.87 -11.08 3.95
CA LEU A 109 7.91 -12.02 5.07
C LEU A 109 8.82 -13.22 4.79
N ALA A 110 8.64 -13.85 3.62
CA ALA A 110 9.36 -15.06 3.22
C ALA A 110 10.88 -14.84 3.10
N VAL A 111 11.29 -13.62 2.70
CA VAL A 111 12.71 -13.28 2.51
C VAL A 111 13.30 -12.68 3.78
N SER A 112 12.62 -11.73 4.42
CA SER A 112 13.22 -10.97 5.53
C SER A 112 13.37 -11.80 6.80
N ILE A 113 12.46 -12.72 7.10
CA ILE A 113 12.54 -13.51 8.33
C ILE A 113 13.76 -14.43 8.31
N PRO A 114 13.95 -15.34 7.32
CA PRO A 114 15.10 -16.25 7.33
C PRO A 114 16.42 -15.52 7.19
N ILE A 115 16.50 -14.49 6.31
CA ILE A 115 17.75 -13.75 6.09
C ILE A 115 18.09 -12.90 7.34
N GLY A 116 17.11 -12.26 7.99
CA GLY A 116 17.34 -11.48 9.19
C GLY A 116 17.83 -12.32 10.37
N ILE A 117 17.25 -13.53 10.56
CA ILE A 117 17.71 -14.48 11.58
C ILE A 117 19.11 -14.99 11.23
N PHE A 118 19.35 -15.39 9.97
CA PHE A 118 20.62 -15.88 9.52
C PHE A 118 21.77 -14.88 9.74
N THR A 119 21.56 -13.62 9.33
CA THR A 119 22.54 -12.55 9.49
C THR A 119 22.78 -12.20 10.96
N ALA A 120 21.77 -12.27 11.81
CA ALA A 120 21.94 -12.09 13.25
C ALA A 120 22.76 -13.21 13.90
N GLN A 121 22.53 -14.48 13.50
CA GLN A 121 23.29 -15.63 13.99
C GLN A 121 24.77 -15.62 13.57
N HIS A 122 25.09 -15.00 12.42
CA HIS A 122 26.43 -14.89 11.87
C HIS A 122 27.00 -13.48 11.96
N ALA A 123 26.55 -12.70 12.94
CA ALA A 123 26.89 -11.29 13.09
C ALA A 123 28.40 -11.06 13.12
N GLY A 124 28.88 -10.08 12.33
CA GLY A 124 30.29 -9.76 12.19
C GLY A 124 31.06 -10.65 11.21
N GLY A 125 30.46 -11.75 10.71
CA GLY A 125 31.06 -12.62 9.70
C GLY A 125 31.05 -12.03 8.28
N HIS A 126 31.75 -12.67 7.36
CA HIS A 126 31.84 -12.20 5.96
C HIS A 126 30.47 -12.20 5.25
N LEU A 127 29.66 -13.26 5.46
CA LEU A 127 28.31 -13.35 4.85
C LEU A 127 27.37 -12.26 5.40
N ASP A 128 27.42 -12.01 6.69
CA ASP A 128 26.64 -10.91 7.30
C ASP A 128 27.03 -9.57 6.69
N ARG A 129 28.33 -9.27 6.56
CA ARG A 129 28.79 -8.01 5.94
C ARG A 129 28.36 -7.91 4.48
N LEU A 130 28.48 -8.98 3.70
CA LEU A 130 28.06 -9.02 2.30
C LEU A 130 26.55 -8.73 2.18
N ILE A 131 25.72 -9.44 2.94
CA ILE A 131 24.26 -9.26 2.90
C ILE A 131 23.87 -7.84 3.35
N MET A 132 24.49 -7.32 4.41
CA MET A 132 24.21 -5.95 4.87
C MET A 132 24.64 -4.90 3.84
N THR A 133 25.76 -5.10 3.13
CA THR A 133 26.18 -4.21 2.04
C THR A 133 25.20 -4.27 0.87
N LEU A 134 24.79 -5.47 0.44
CA LEU A 134 23.78 -5.64 -0.62
C LEU A 134 22.45 -5.00 -0.22
N ASN A 135 21.99 -5.19 1.02
CA ASN A 135 20.78 -4.56 1.51
C ASN A 135 20.90 -3.02 1.45
N GLN A 136 22.05 -2.45 1.80
CA GLN A 136 22.25 -1.01 1.73
C GLN A 136 22.15 -0.49 0.29
N VAL A 137 22.70 -1.22 -0.67
CA VAL A 137 22.57 -0.89 -2.12
C VAL A 137 21.11 -0.97 -2.56
N ILE A 138 20.42 -2.08 -2.25
CA ILE A 138 19.02 -2.27 -2.64
C ILE A 138 18.10 -1.19 -2.04
N MET A 139 18.31 -0.82 -0.77
CA MET A 139 17.55 0.25 -0.10
C MET A 139 17.75 1.63 -0.73
N SER A 140 18.89 1.86 -1.38
CA SER A 140 19.21 3.14 -2.03
C SER A 140 18.52 3.31 -3.39
N VAL A 141 17.99 2.22 -3.95
CA VAL A 141 17.37 2.22 -5.28
C VAL A 141 15.86 2.36 -5.16
N PRO A 142 15.23 3.34 -5.83
CA PRO A 142 13.78 3.48 -5.85
C PRO A 142 13.10 2.24 -6.44
N GLY A 143 11.95 1.82 -5.85
CA GLY A 143 11.23 0.61 -6.29
C GLY A 143 10.81 0.64 -7.76
N PHE A 144 10.39 1.79 -8.28
CA PHE A 144 10.03 1.92 -9.70
C PHE A 144 11.23 1.68 -10.63
N PHE A 145 12.44 2.12 -10.23
CA PHE A 145 13.65 1.88 -11.01
C PHE A 145 14.03 0.39 -11.01
N ILE A 146 13.86 -0.29 -9.87
CA ILE A 146 13.99 -1.76 -9.81
C ILE A 146 12.98 -2.40 -10.76
N GLY A 147 11.74 -1.90 -10.81
CA GLY A 147 10.72 -2.35 -11.76
C GLY A 147 11.16 -2.22 -13.22
N ILE A 148 11.75 -1.08 -13.59
CA ILE A 148 12.31 -0.87 -14.93
C ILE A 148 13.43 -1.88 -15.21
N LEU A 149 14.34 -2.10 -14.26
CA LEU A 149 15.43 -3.08 -14.42
C LEU A 149 14.87 -4.51 -14.57
N ILE A 150 13.88 -4.89 -13.77
CA ILE A 150 13.24 -6.22 -13.89
C ILE A 150 12.59 -6.35 -15.26
N THR A 151 11.86 -5.34 -15.72
CA THR A 151 11.23 -5.35 -17.05
C THR A 151 12.28 -5.44 -18.17
N TYR A 152 13.38 -4.70 -18.04
CA TYR A 152 14.46 -4.73 -19.03
C TYR A 152 15.16 -6.09 -19.08
N PHE A 153 15.65 -6.61 -17.93
CA PHE A 153 16.39 -7.86 -17.91
C PHE A 153 15.50 -9.08 -18.14
N PHE A 154 14.43 -9.22 -17.36
CA PHE A 154 13.59 -10.42 -17.41
C PHE A 154 12.53 -10.37 -18.50
N GLY A 155 12.04 -9.17 -18.85
CA GLY A 155 11.06 -9.00 -19.93
C GLY A 155 11.69 -8.94 -21.31
N LEU A 156 12.67 -8.05 -21.54
CA LEU A 156 13.22 -7.79 -22.88
C LEU A 156 14.40 -8.69 -23.22
N ILE A 157 15.37 -8.90 -22.30
CA ILE A 157 16.57 -9.70 -22.58
C ILE A 157 16.28 -11.19 -22.41
N LEU A 158 15.82 -11.62 -21.23
CA LEU A 158 15.59 -13.03 -20.92
C LEU A 158 14.24 -13.55 -21.41
N LYS A 159 13.31 -12.65 -21.75
CA LYS A 159 11.96 -12.98 -22.25
C LYS A 159 11.18 -13.94 -21.34
N CYS A 160 11.39 -13.85 -20.02
CA CYS A 160 10.68 -14.64 -19.02
C CYS A 160 9.19 -14.27 -18.91
N PHE A 161 8.85 -13.02 -19.23
CA PHE A 161 7.49 -12.53 -19.37
C PHE A 161 7.44 -11.43 -20.43
N GLN A 162 6.26 -11.18 -20.98
CA GLN A 162 6.07 -10.12 -21.97
C GLN A 162 5.47 -8.90 -21.28
N PRO A 163 6.17 -7.73 -21.25
CA PRO A 163 5.61 -6.50 -20.73
C PRO A 163 4.32 -6.12 -21.48
N GLY A 164 3.27 -5.75 -20.74
CA GLY A 164 1.97 -5.41 -21.32
C GLY A 164 1.05 -6.61 -21.63
N ALA A 165 1.51 -7.85 -21.52
CA ALA A 165 0.66 -9.05 -21.69
C ALA A 165 -0.10 -9.41 -20.41
N TYR A 166 -0.77 -8.41 -19.84
CA TYR A 166 -1.64 -8.62 -18.69
C TYR A 166 -2.84 -9.51 -19.06
N VAL A 167 -3.14 -10.49 -18.22
CA VAL A 167 -4.29 -11.38 -18.34
C VAL A 167 -5.23 -11.13 -17.19
N SER A 168 -6.54 -11.01 -17.46
CA SER A 168 -7.53 -10.78 -16.43
C SER A 168 -7.68 -11.99 -15.50
N ILE A 169 -8.06 -11.74 -14.24
CA ILE A 169 -8.34 -12.77 -13.25
C ILE A 169 -9.48 -13.71 -13.71
N SER A 170 -10.45 -13.18 -14.47
CA SER A 170 -11.58 -13.92 -15.02
C SER A 170 -11.20 -14.85 -16.17
N GLU A 171 -10.12 -14.56 -16.90
CA GLU A 171 -9.64 -15.38 -18.01
C GLU A 171 -8.75 -16.52 -17.54
N ASN A 172 -7.73 -16.21 -16.73
CA ASN A 172 -6.79 -17.20 -16.21
C ASN A 172 -6.15 -16.73 -14.91
N PHE A 173 -6.57 -17.30 -13.79
CA PHE A 173 -6.05 -16.95 -12.45
C PHE A 173 -4.55 -17.16 -12.31
N THR A 174 -4.01 -18.27 -12.86
CA THR A 174 -2.56 -18.57 -12.73
C THR A 174 -1.71 -17.59 -13.54
N ALA A 175 -2.13 -17.26 -14.76
CA ALA A 175 -1.46 -16.27 -15.60
C ALA A 175 -1.55 -14.87 -14.99
N PHE A 176 -2.72 -14.49 -14.42
CA PHE A 176 -2.93 -13.26 -13.68
C PHE A 176 -1.93 -13.12 -12.51
N VAL A 177 -1.89 -14.13 -11.62
CA VAL A 177 -0.96 -14.12 -10.47
C VAL A 177 0.48 -14.13 -10.95
N GLY A 178 0.83 -14.96 -11.93
CA GLY A 178 2.18 -15.06 -12.50
C GLY A 178 2.69 -13.73 -13.05
N TYR A 179 1.83 -12.99 -13.76
CA TYR A 179 2.18 -11.67 -14.28
C TYR A 179 2.46 -10.65 -13.17
N LEU A 180 1.72 -10.72 -12.06
CA LEU A 180 1.86 -9.79 -10.94
C LEU A 180 3.06 -10.08 -10.03
N VAL A 181 3.76 -11.22 -10.19
CA VAL A 181 4.98 -11.55 -9.42
C VAL A 181 6.09 -10.52 -9.65
N ALA A 182 6.35 -10.13 -10.89
CA ALA A 182 7.44 -9.20 -11.24
C ALA A 182 7.25 -7.79 -10.65
N PRO A 183 6.09 -7.11 -10.80
CA PRO A 183 5.84 -5.83 -10.14
C PRO A 183 5.83 -5.95 -8.61
N SER A 184 5.29 -7.04 -8.05
CA SER A 184 5.34 -7.30 -6.61
C SER A 184 6.76 -7.43 -6.09
N ALA A 185 7.66 -8.11 -6.82
CA ALA A 185 9.07 -8.22 -6.47
C ALA A 185 9.78 -6.86 -6.48
N ALA A 186 9.46 -6.00 -7.46
CA ALA A 186 10.02 -4.64 -7.53
C ALA A 186 9.68 -3.80 -6.29
N ILE A 187 8.45 -3.92 -5.78
CA ILE A 187 8.02 -3.27 -4.55
C ILE A 187 8.67 -3.92 -3.32
N ALA A 188 8.71 -5.26 -3.30
CA ALA A 188 9.15 -6.02 -2.14
C ALA A 188 10.65 -5.88 -1.86
N LEU A 189 11.52 -5.83 -2.88
CA LEU A 189 12.97 -5.87 -2.72
C LEU A 189 13.53 -4.81 -1.76
N PRO A 190 13.24 -3.49 -1.90
CA PRO A 190 13.74 -2.48 -0.96
C PRO A 190 13.18 -2.68 0.46
N ARG A 191 11.94 -3.14 0.57
CA ARG A 191 11.27 -3.38 1.87
C ARG A 191 11.80 -4.65 2.54
N CYS A 192 12.13 -5.69 1.77
CA CYS A 192 12.84 -6.87 2.27
C CYS A 192 14.18 -6.47 2.89
N ALA A 193 14.98 -5.68 2.19
CA ALA A 193 16.29 -5.25 2.66
C ALA A 193 16.19 -4.47 3.98
N MET A 194 15.21 -3.58 4.09
CA MET A 194 14.94 -2.82 5.31
C MET A 194 14.45 -3.72 6.46
N ALA A 195 13.53 -4.65 6.18
CA ALA A 195 13.02 -5.61 7.15
C ALA A 195 14.11 -6.54 7.68
N VAL A 196 15.02 -7.03 6.80
CA VAL A 196 16.20 -7.83 7.17
C VAL A 196 17.08 -7.07 8.16
N LYS A 197 17.43 -5.81 7.83
CA LYS A 197 18.25 -4.96 8.68
C LYS A 197 17.62 -4.73 10.06
N MET A 198 16.30 -4.46 10.07
CA MET A 198 15.56 -4.22 11.29
C MET A 198 15.45 -5.48 12.16
N LEU A 199 15.11 -6.63 11.55
CA LEU A 199 15.01 -7.91 12.27
C LEU A 199 16.36 -8.32 12.84
N ARG A 200 17.44 -8.22 12.04
CA ARG A 200 18.81 -8.49 12.51
C ARG A 200 19.15 -7.64 13.73
N SER A 201 18.94 -6.34 13.67
CA SER A 201 19.23 -5.42 14.78
C SER A 201 18.40 -5.77 16.03
N SER A 202 17.11 -6.08 15.84
CA SER A 202 16.24 -6.47 16.93
C SER A 202 16.64 -7.79 17.58
N VAL A 203 17.01 -8.80 16.78
CA VAL A 203 17.50 -10.09 17.29
C VAL A 203 18.78 -9.89 18.11
N LEU A 204 19.76 -9.15 17.60
CA LEU A 204 21.00 -8.87 18.31
C LEU A 204 20.76 -8.18 19.65
N SER A 205 19.92 -7.14 19.67
CA SER A 205 19.54 -6.45 20.90
C SER A 205 18.85 -7.39 21.92
N GLN A 206 18.05 -8.35 21.47
CA GLN A 206 17.39 -9.30 22.36
C GLN A 206 18.35 -10.39 22.88
N MET A 207 19.37 -10.74 22.10
CA MET A 207 20.36 -11.76 22.51
C MET A 207 21.20 -11.32 23.73
N ASP A 208 21.36 -10.04 23.95
CA ASP A 208 22.10 -9.48 25.09
C ASP A 208 21.24 -9.40 26.37
N ALA A 209 19.94 -9.69 26.31
CA ALA A 209 19.02 -9.55 27.42
C ALA A 209 19.19 -10.68 28.48
N ASP A 210 18.97 -10.36 29.77
CA ASP A 210 19.19 -11.25 30.90
C ASP A 210 18.33 -12.55 30.82
N TYR A 211 17.12 -12.47 30.26
CA TYR A 211 16.27 -13.65 30.10
C TYR A 211 16.89 -14.69 29.15
N VAL A 212 17.71 -14.26 28.20
CA VAL A 212 18.43 -15.16 27.27
C VAL A 212 19.52 -15.91 28.03
N ARG A 213 20.29 -15.21 28.88
CA ARG A 213 21.27 -15.85 29.76
C ARG A 213 20.63 -16.88 30.69
N THR A 214 19.49 -16.52 31.26
CA THR A 214 18.68 -17.45 32.09
C THR A 214 18.21 -18.68 31.29
N ALA A 215 17.79 -18.49 30.03
CA ALA A 215 17.37 -19.61 29.18
C ALA A 215 18.52 -20.57 28.89
N TYR A 216 19.73 -20.07 28.64
CA TYR A 216 20.93 -20.89 28.47
C TYR A 216 21.30 -21.64 29.77
N SER A 217 21.25 -20.96 30.92
CA SER A 217 21.55 -21.57 32.23
C SER A 217 20.58 -22.71 32.59
N ARG A 218 19.37 -22.69 32.02
CA ARG A 218 18.40 -23.79 32.13
C ARG A 218 18.62 -24.96 31.17
N GLY A 219 19.75 -24.97 30.42
CA GLY A 219 20.11 -26.04 29.52
C GLY A 219 19.40 -26.02 28.15
N ASN A 220 18.75 -24.91 27.78
CA ASN A 220 18.14 -24.81 26.45
C ASN A 220 19.22 -24.73 25.37
N SER A 221 19.02 -25.44 24.26
CA SER A 221 19.90 -25.35 23.08
C SER A 221 19.80 -23.97 22.43
N ALA A 222 20.86 -23.54 21.73
CA ALA A 222 20.92 -22.27 21.02
C ALA A 222 19.73 -22.09 20.03
N ARG A 223 19.34 -23.14 19.32
CA ARG A 223 18.19 -23.14 18.43
C ARG A 223 16.88 -22.87 19.19
N ARG A 224 16.68 -23.52 20.33
CA ARG A 224 15.46 -23.32 21.16
C ARG A 224 15.43 -21.91 21.74
N VAL A 225 16.55 -21.39 22.21
CA VAL A 225 16.67 -20.02 22.72
C VAL A 225 16.32 -19.02 21.62
N MET A 226 16.90 -19.17 20.40
CA MET A 226 16.65 -18.29 19.27
C MET A 226 15.16 -18.26 18.91
N TYR A 227 14.55 -19.41 18.61
CA TYR A 227 13.20 -19.44 18.04
C TYR A 227 12.07 -19.28 19.08
N HIS A 228 12.24 -19.70 20.34
CA HIS A 228 11.20 -19.63 21.36
C HIS A 228 11.31 -18.44 22.31
N HIS A 229 12.50 -17.90 22.50
CA HIS A 229 12.72 -16.81 23.45
C HIS A 229 13.07 -15.49 22.74
N VAL A 230 14.11 -15.50 21.89
CA VAL A 230 14.63 -14.29 21.25
C VAL A 230 13.68 -13.79 20.15
N LEU A 231 13.34 -14.65 19.18
CA LEU A 231 12.58 -14.25 17.99
C LEU A 231 11.21 -13.67 18.33
N LYS A 232 10.52 -14.25 19.32
CA LYS A 232 9.21 -13.76 19.74
C LYS A 232 9.25 -12.29 20.18
N ASN A 233 10.28 -11.89 20.91
CA ASN A 233 10.44 -10.51 21.37
C ASN A 233 11.04 -9.62 20.26
N ALA A 234 11.96 -10.16 19.47
CA ALA A 234 12.59 -9.45 18.37
C ALA A 234 11.62 -9.09 17.23
N LEU A 235 10.54 -9.85 17.06
CA LEU A 235 9.52 -9.57 16.06
C LEU A 235 8.63 -8.36 16.40
N ILE A 236 8.51 -7.97 17.67
CA ILE A 236 7.60 -6.88 18.06
C ILE A 236 7.84 -5.58 17.26
N PRO A 237 9.06 -4.99 17.21
CA PRO A 237 9.29 -3.79 16.41
C PRO A 237 9.17 -4.04 14.89
N VAL A 238 9.47 -5.27 14.44
CA VAL A 238 9.38 -5.64 13.02
C VAL A 238 7.93 -5.73 12.55
N LEU A 239 7.02 -6.20 13.42
CA LEU A 239 5.58 -6.21 13.14
C LEU A 239 5.05 -4.78 12.89
N THR A 240 5.53 -3.78 13.67
CA THR A 240 5.20 -2.37 13.42
C THR A 240 5.61 -1.95 12.01
N PHE A 241 6.85 -2.25 11.65
CA PHE A 241 7.37 -1.94 10.34
C PHE A 241 6.57 -2.63 9.22
N TRP A 242 6.21 -3.90 9.37
CA TRP A 242 5.40 -4.60 8.38
C TRP A 242 4.00 -4.02 8.24
N GLY A 243 3.38 -3.58 9.34
CA GLY A 243 2.09 -2.90 9.27
C GLY A 243 2.14 -1.62 8.43
N MET A 244 3.14 -0.77 8.68
CA MET A 244 3.35 0.46 7.89
C MET A 244 3.70 0.14 6.43
N THR A 245 4.44 -0.95 6.19
CA THR A 245 4.87 -1.37 4.85
C THR A 245 3.70 -1.72 3.94
N ILE A 246 2.58 -2.25 4.47
CA ILE A 246 1.42 -2.58 3.64
C ILE A 246 0.83 -1.30 3.00
N ALA A 247 0.71 -0.22 3.75
CA ALA A 247 0.28 1.08 3.23
C ALA A 247 1.23 1.60 2.14
N ASP A 248 2.53 1.47 2.37
CA ASP A 248 3.57 1.83 1.40
C ASP A 248 3.51 1.00 0.13
N ILE A 249 3.20 -0.30 0.21
CA ILE A 249 3.05 -1.19 -0.95
C ILE A 249 1.91 -0.67 -1.84
N VAL A 250 0.75 -0.37 -1.24
CA VAL A 250 -0.42 0.16 -1.97
C VAL A 250 -0.07 1.47 -2.69
N ALA A 251 0.62 2.39 -2.00
CA ALA A 251 1.02 3.66 -2.61
C ALA A 251 2.03 3.48 -3.75
N ASN A 252 3.00 2.57 -3.60
CA ASN A 252 4.00 2.31 -4.64
C ASN A 252 3.45 1.48 -5.81
N SER A 253 2.39 0.69 -5.61
CA SER A 253 1.78 -0.08 -6.68
C SER A 253 1.28 0.81 -7.82
N ILE A 254 0.81 2.02 -7.52
CA ILE A 254 0.35 3.01 -8.50
C ILE A 254 1.40 3.25 -9.60
N ILE A 255 2.66 3.46 -9.20
CA ILE A 255 3.75 3.73 -10.14
C ILE A 255 4.15 2.46 -10.89
N LEU A 256 4.19 1.32 -10.19
CA LEU A 256 4.57 0.04 -10.79
C LEU A 256 3.53 -0.46 -11.81
N GLU A 257 2.26 -0.19 -11.58
CA GLU A 257 1.20 -0.47 -12.56
C GLU A 257 1.49 0.22 -13.90
N GLN A 258 1.99 1.46 -13.89
CA GLN A 258 2.43 2.15 -15.10
C GLN A 258 3.66 1.50 -15.74
N VAL A 259 4.69 1.21 -14.94
CA VAL A 259 5.95 0.59 -15.44
C VAL A 259 5.70 -0.75 -16.11
N PHE A 260 4.78 -1.56 -15.57
CA PHE A 260 4.45 -2.90 -16.10
C PHE A 260 3.23 -2.90 -17.03
N SER A 261 2.66 -1.71 -17.35
CA SER A 261 1.45 -1.56 -18.18
C SER A 261 0.27 -2.39 -17.67
N ILE A 262 0.06 -2.35 -16.35
CA ILE A 262 -1.04 -3.05 -15.67
C ILE A 262 -2.25 -2.12 -15.57
N PRO A 263 -3.45 -2.54 -16.00
CA PRO A 263 -4.65 -1.71 -15.95
C PRO A 263 -5.30 -1.71 -14.55
N GLY A 264 -4.53 -1.34 -13.51
CA GLY A 264 -4.97 -1.30 -12.12
C GLY A 264 -5.54 0.06 -11.70
N MET A 265 -5.76 0.23 -10.37
CA MET A 265 -6.29 1.48 -9.80
C MET A 265 -5.35 2.66 -9.99
N GLY A 266 -4.04 2.45 -9.91
CA GLY A 266 -3.03 3.50 -10.10
C GLY A 266 -2.99 4.01 -11.54
N SER A 267 -3.08 3.09 -12.52
CA SER A 267 -3.15 3.45 -13.93
C SER A 267 -4.42 4.26 -14.23
N LEU A 268 -5.56 3.83 -13.71
CA LEU A 268 -6.81 4.57 -13.84
C LEU A 268 -6.73 5.95 -13.17
N LEU A 269 -6.12 6.03 -11.97
CA LEU A 269 -5.94 7.29 -11.24
C LEU A 269 -5.13 8.31 -12.05
N ILE A 270 -3.97 7.92 -12.60
CA ILE A 270 -3.10 8.81 -13.38
C ILE A 270 -3.82 9.30 -14.64
N THR A 271 -4.50 8.39 -15.35
CA THR A 271 -5.29 8.74 -16.54
C THR A 271 -6.42 9.71 -16.19
N SER A 272 -7.14 9.45 -15.10
CA SER A 272 -8.25 10.31 -14.66
C SER A 272 -7.80 11.69 -14.17
N ILE A 273 -6.62 11.79 -13.54
CA ILE A 273 -6.01 13.09 -13.19
C ILE A 273 -5.71 13.88 -14.47
N SER A 274 -5.09 13.23 -15.47
CA SER A 274 -4.74 13.86 -16.76
C SER A 274 -5.98 14.35 -17.53
N ASN A 275 -7.07 13.58 -17.45
CA ASN A 275 -8.34 13.91 -18.10
C ASN A 275 -9.25 14.79 -17.25
N ARG A 276 -8.86 15.17 -16.02
CA ARG A 276 -9.66 15.94 -15.07
C ARG A 276 -10.99 15.27 -14.68
N ASP A 277 -10.98 13.95 -14.65
CA ASP A 277 -12.12 13.13 -14.24
C ASP A 277 -12.20 13.05 -12.70
N TYR A 278 -12.63 14.16 -12.10
CA TYR A 278 -12.61 14.31 -10.65
C TYR A 278 -13.40 13.25 -9.87
N PRO A 279 -14.59 12.78 -10.31
CA PRO A 279 -15.30 11.73 -9.60
C PRO A 279 -14.48 10.43 -9.48
N VAL A 280 -13.79 10.01 -10.56
CA VAL A 280 -12.93 8.83 -10.55
C VAL A 280 -11.73 9.04 -9.64
N VAL A 281 -11.06 10.20 -9.74
CA VAL A 281 -9.90 10.53 -8.88
C VAL A 281 -10.31 10.52 -7.41
N GLN A 282 -11.42 11.16 -7.06
CA GLN A 282 -11.95 11.22 -5.71
C GLN A 282 -12.31 9.82 -5.18
N GLY A 283 -13.03 9.03 -5.97
CA GLY A 283 -13.40 7.66 -5.62
C GLY A 283 -12.18 6.78 -5.33
N ILE A 284 -11.18 6.80 -6.20
CA ILE A 284 -9.95 6.01 -6.03
C ILE A 284 -9.16 6.45 -4.79
N LEU A 285 -8.96 7.77 -4.60
CA LEU A 285 -8.21 8.29 -3.45
C LEU A 285 -8.86 7.90 -2.12
N VAL A 286 -10.18 8.01 -2.02
CA VAL A 286 -10.90 7.65 -0.80
C VAL A 286 -10.89 6.14 -0.57
N LEU A 287 -10.99 5.33 -1.61
CA LEU A 287 -10.86 3.87 -1.50
C LEU A 287 -9.47 3.43 -1.08
N ILE A 288 -8.41 4.03 -1.63
CA ILE A 288 -7.03 3.76 -1.20
C ILE A 288 -6.84 4.18 0.25
N ALA A 289 -7.30 5.37 0.62
CA ALA A 289 -7.25 5.84 2.00
C ALA A 289 -8.00 4.89 2.96
N ALA A 290 -9.20 4.47 2.59
CA ALA A 290 -10.00 3.51 3.37
C ALA A 290 -9.25 2.17 3.53
N LEU A 291 -8.68 1.65 2.46
CA LEU A 291 -7.89 0.40 2.49
C LEU A 291 -6.70 0.54 3.45
N VAL A 292 -5.92 1.60 3.31
CA VAL A 292 -4.75 1.88 4.18
C VAL A 292 -5.16 2.01 5.65
N ILE A 293 -6.23 2.74 5.93
CA ILE A 293 -6.74 2.96 7.29
C ILE A 293 -7.25 1.64 7.89
N ILE A 294 -7.99 0.82 7.12
CA ILE A 294 -8.48 -0.49 7.56
C ILE A 294 -7.30 -1.43 7.86
N ILE A 295 -6.28 -1.46 7.01
CA ILE A 295 -5.09 -2.27 7.21
C ILE A 295 -4.35 -1.83 8.49
N ASN A 296 -4.12 -0.53 8.67
CA ASN A 296 -3.48 0.00 9.87
C ASN A 296 -4.30 -0.33 11.13
N PHE A 297 -5.62 -0.23 11.07
CA PHE A 297 -6.49 -0.63 12.16
C PHE A 297 -6.38 -2.12 12.49
N ALA A 298 -6.35 -2.99 11.47
CA ALA A 298 -6.15 -4.43 11.66
C ALA A 298 -4.79 -4.74 12.31
N VAL A 299 -3.73 -4.07 11.86
CA VAL A 299 -2.38 -4.17 12.44
C VAL A 299 -2.37 -3.72 13.89
N ASP A 300 -3.00 -2.60 14.21
CA ASP A 300 -3.13 -2.10 15.60
C ASP A 300 -3.87 -3.08 16.52
N LEU A 301 -4.91 -3.76 16.00
CA LEU A 301 -5.61 -4.81 16.77
C LEU A 301 -4.71 -6.03 17.01
N LEU A 302 -3.91 -6.42 16.04
CA LEU A 302 -2.92 -7.50 16.18
C LEU A 302 -1.86 -7.14 17.23
N TYR A 303 -1.38 -5.89 17.23
CA TYR A 303 -0.48 -5.39 18.26
C TYR A 303 -1.04 -5.55 19.65
N GLY A 304 -2.28 -5.12 19.88
CA GLY A 304 -2.93 -5.23 21.17
C GLY A 304 -3.10 -6.66 21.67
N ARG A 305 -2.96 -7.68 20.79
CA ARG A 305 -2.93 -9.11 21.16
C ARG A 305 -1.52 -9.63 21.45
N ILE A 306 -0.52 -9.13 20.72
CA ILE A 306 0.88 -9.61 20.81
C ILE A 306 1.60 -8.96 21.98
N ASP A 307 1.41 -7.65 22.20
CA ASP A 307 1.97 -6.92 23.35
C ASP A 307 0.87 -6.33 24.24
N PRO A 308 0.51 -7.03 25.34
CA PRO A 308 -0.50 -6.53 26.30
C PRO A 308 -0.10 -5.22 26.99
N ARG A 309 1.19 -4.85 26.98
CA ARG A 309 1.70 -3.63 27.65
C ARG A 309 1.18 -2.36 26.99
N ILE A 310 0.88 -2.41 25.69
CA ILE A 310 0.33 -1.26 24.94
C ILE A 310 -1.08 -0.93 25.43
N ARG A 311 -1.88 -1.93 25.81
CA ARG A 311 -3.24 -1.72 26.36
C ARG A 311 -3.24 -0.95 27.69
N VAL A 312 -2.16 -1.05 28.45
CA VAL A 312 -2.06 -0.43 29.78
C VAL A 312 -1.65 1.03 29.69
N LYS A 313 -0.85 1.44 28.68
CA LYS A 313 -0.47 2.85 28.47
C LYS A 313 -1.65 3.72 28.03
N ASP A 314 -2.49 3.24 27.12
CA ASP A 314 -3.67 3.98 26.63
C ASP A 314 -4.81 4.10 27.69
N GLY A 315 -4.77 3.37 28.77
CA GLY A 315 -5.74 3.43 29.87
C GLY A 315 -5.34 4.31 31.05
N LYS A 316 -4.09 4.86 31.06
CA LYS A 316 -3.57 5.69 32.16
C LYS A 316 -3.39 7.19 31.80
N GLU A 317 -3.77 7.61 30.60
CA GLU A 317 -3.78 9.03 30.20
C GLU A 317 -5.23 9.60 30.16
N LEU A 318 -6.07 9.20 31.12
CA LEU A 318 -7.35 9.89 31.41
C LEU A 318 -7.45 10.08 32.93
#